data_b1b8857dbe28ecb4418d2173257f636f
#
_entry.id   b1b8857dbe28ecb4418d2173257f636f
#
_cell.length_a   1.000
_cell.length_b   1.000
_cell.length_c   1.000
_cell.angle_alpha   90.00
_cell.angle_beta   90.00
_cell.angle_gamma   90.00
#
_symmetry.space_group_name_H-M   'P 1'
#
loop_
_entity.id
_entity.type
_entity.pdbx_description
1 polymer ?
#
loop_
_entity_poly.entity_id
_entity_poly.type
_entity_poly.pdbx_seq_one_letter_code
_entity_poly.pdbx_strand_id
1 'polypeptide(L)'
;MKYIFYFSDAGRKHVARHFDIENLAGSHFLKSTFSTPDDLLSYLNATAPIQIIPQSSGKSAFCFRIADGRMAGTSGMAQRSLLPAHAIVREIREGYTIEIGLVSQLPLTAEFCIIAQETEEGLSIITAFPGGYARPFAQKSQPREEYELNKKFWEEHVLLKQKETTT
;
A
#
# COMPACT_ATOMS: atom_id res chain seq x y z
N MET A 1 -15.78 15.96 -10.51
CA MET A 1 -14.46 16.61 -10.45
C MET A 1 -13.40 15.57 -10.78
N LYS A 2 -12.55 15.87 -11.75
CA LYS A 2 -11.48 14.96 -12.16
C LYS A 2 -10.23 15.27 -11.34
N TYR A 3 -9.67 14.25 -10.69
CA TYR A 3 -8.41 14.39 -9.94
C TYR A 3 -7.24 14.33 -10.92
N ILE A 4 -6.26 15.19 -10.70
CA ILE A 4 -5.03 15.22 -11.49
C ILE A 4 -3.88 14.80 -10.59
N PHE A 5 -3.32 13.62 -10.86
CA PHE A 5 -2.17 13.07 -10.14
C PHE A 5 -0.89 13.37 -10.91
N TYR A 6 0.17 13.60 -10.17
CA TYR A 6 1.50 13.75 -10.75
C TYR A 6 2.56 13.21 -9.79
N PHE A 7 3.75 12.93 -10.32
CA PHE A 7 4.90 12.52 -9.51
C PHE A 7 5.83 13.70 -9.25
N SER A 8 6.20 13.91 -7.98
CA SER A 8 7.46 14.57 -7.65
C SER A 8 8.61 13.57 -7.86
N ASP A 9 9.86 14.07 -7.92
CA ASP A 9 11.01 13.16 -8.06
C ASP A 9 11.09 12.16 -6.91
N ALA A 10 10.86 12.60 -5.68
CA ALA A 10 10.84 11.74 -4.50
C ALA A 10 9.70 10.71 -4.56
N GLY A 11 8.50 11.12 -4.98
CA GLY A 11 7.35 10.24 -5.12
C GLY A 11 7.57 9.17 -6.17
N ARG A 12 8.13 9.55 -7.33
CA ARG A 12 8.45 8.60 -8.40
C ARG A 12 9.46 7.55 -7.93
N LYS A 13 10.50 7.95 -7.23
CA LYS A 13 11.50 7.03 -6.64
C LYS A 13 10.86 6.05 -5.66
N HIS A 14 9.98 6.55 -4.80
CA HIS A 14 9.32 5.72 -3.81
C HIS A 14 8.40 4.69 -4.46
N VAL A 15 7.60 5.12 -5.43
CA VAL A 15 6.67 4.23 -6.14
C VAL A 15 7.42 3.20 -6.98
N ALA A 16 8.56 3.57 -7.55
CA ALA A 16 9.37 2.66 -8.37
C ALA A 16 9.78 1.38 -7.62
N ARG A 17 9.87 1.42 -6.30
CA ARG A 17 10.19 0.25 -5.47
C ARG A 17 9.15 -0.86 -5.62
N HIS A 18 7.89 -0.49 -5.84
CA HIS A 18 6.81 -1.46 -6.02
C HIS A 18 6.75 -2.03 -7.44
N PHE A 19 7.67 -1.61 -8.32
CA PHE A 19 7.85 -2.18 -9.66
C PHE A 19 9.09 -3.08 -9.74
N ASP A 20 9.87 -3.17 -8.66
CA ASP A 20 11.06 -4.00 -8.58
C ASP A 20 10.68 -5.40 -8.07
N ILE A 21 10.59 -6.36 -8.98
CA ILE A 21 10.20 -7.74 -8.68
C ILE A 21 11.25 -8.51 -7.86
N GLU A 22 12.48 -8.01 -7.78
CA GLU A 22 13.54 -8.63 -6.98
C GLU A 22 13.44 -8.27 -5.51
N ASN A 23 12.67 -7.23 -5.17
CA ASN A 23 12.43 -6.83 -3.80
C ASN A 23 11.34 -7.70 -3.17
N LEU A 24 11.73 -8.81 -2.56
CA LEU A 24 10.82 -9.79 -1.95
C LEU A 24 10.16 -9.29 -0.65
N ALA A 25 10.59 -8.14 -0.15
CA ALA A 25 10.13 -7.63 1.15
C ALA A 25 8.87 -6.77 1.06
N GLY A 26 8.27 -6.61 -0.10
CA GLY A 26 7.11 -5.73 -0.27
C GLY A 26 6.16 -6.15 -1.37
N SER A 27 5.06 -5.43 -1.46
CA SER A 27 4.08 -5.60 -2.54
C SER A 27 4.62 -5.06 -3.86
N HIS A 28 4.21 -5.70 -4.96
CA HIS A 28 4.64 -5.32 -6.31
C HIS A 28 3.46 -5.17 -7.24
N PHE A 29 3.52 -4.17 -8.12
CA PHE A 29 2.60 -4.10 -9.26
C PHE A 29 2.98 -5.15 -10.30
N LEU A 30 1.98 -5.73 -10.96
CA LEU A 30 2.21 -6.67 -12.05
C LEU A 30 2.59 -5.92 -13.33
N LYS A 31 3.69 -6.32 -13.95
CA LYS A 31 4.15 -5.71 -15.22
C LYS A 31 3.15 -5.90 -16.35
N SER A 32 2.36 -6.96 -16.32
CA SER A 32 1.29 -7.19 -17.30
C SER A 32 0.15 -6.19 -17.21
N THR A 33 0.00 -5.52 -16.07
CA THR A 33 -1.04 -4.49 -15.85
C THR A 33 -0.44 -3.10 -15.92
N PHE A 34 0.64 -2.85 -15.16
CA PHE A 34 1.38 -1.59 -15.16
C PHE A 34 2.87 -1.89 -15.33
N SER A 35 3.39 -1.64 -16.52
CA SER A 35 4.80 -1.92 -16.82
C SER A 35 5.75 -0.94 -16.13
N THR A 36 5.31 0.30 -15.97
CA THR A 36 6.11 1.39 -15.40
C THR A 36 5.25 2.27 -14.51
N PRO A 37 5.87 3.10 -13.65
CA PRO A 37 5.12 4.12 -12.91
C PRO A 37 4.30 5.06 -13.79
N ASP A 38 4.76 5.37 -15.00
CA ASP A 38 4.03 6.23 -15.93
C ASP A 38 2.74 5.56 -16.45
N ASP A 39 2.74 4.25 -16.63
CA ASP A 39 1.52 3.50 -16.98
C ASP A 39 0.49 3.60 -15.86
N LEU A 40 0.94 3.48 -14.61
CA LEU A 40 0.08 3.67 -13.44
C LEU A 40 -0.48 5.08 -13.40
N LEU A 41 0.36 6.09 -13.62
CA LEU A 41 -0.06 7.49 -13.64
C LEU A 41 -1.13 7.75 -14.69
N SER A 42 -0.96 7.21 -15.89
CA SER A 42 -1.96 7.33 -16.97
C SER A 42 -3.29 6.72 -16.56
N TYR A 43 -3.27 5.57 -15.91
CA TYR A 43 -4.47 4.92 -15.42
C TYR A 43 -5.18 5.76 -14.35
N LEU A 44 -4.42 6.32 -13.40
CA LEU A 44 -4.97 7.18 -12.34
C LEU A 44 -5.69 8.40 -12.91
N ASN A 45 -5.12 9.03 -13.94
CA ASN A 45 -5.68 10.23 -14.52
C ASN A 45 -6.85 9.95 -15.48
N ALA A 46 -7.08 8.68 -15.81
CA ALA A 46 -8.18 8.24 -16.67
C ALA A 46 -9.31 7.54 -15.91
N THR A 47 -9.14 7.28 -14.60
CA THR A 47 -10.05 6.41 -13.85
C THR A 47 -10.46 7.08 -12.54
N ALA A 48 -11.72 6.90 -12.14
CA ALA A 48 -12.20 7.38 -10.85
C ALA A 48 -11.84 6.39 -9.73
N PRO A 49 -11.44 6.87 -8.54
CA PRO A 49 -11.27 5.99 -7.38
C PRO A 49 -12.61 5.43 -6.90
N ILE A 50 -12.58 4.25 -6.29
CA ILE A 50 -13.78 3.66 -5.67
C ILE A 50 -13.99 4.19 -4.25
N GLN A 51 -12.96 4.72 -3.61
CA GLN A 51 -13.02 5.27 -2.27
C GLN A 51 -11.92 6.30 -2.07
N ILE A 52 -12.23 7.36 -1.32
CA ILE A 52 -11.26 8.38 -0.92
C ILE A 52 -11.31 8.46 0.60
N ILE A 53 -10.16 8.30 1.25
CA ILE A 53 -10.04 8.36 2.71
C ILE A 53 -9.17 9.55 3.08
N PRO A 54 -9.75 10.66 3.58
CA PRO A 54 -8.97 11.79 4.03
C PRO A 54 -8.05 11.41 5.19
N GLN A 55 -6.84 11.95 5.16
CA GLN A 55 -5.86 11.83 6.24
C GLN A 55 -5.54 13.22 6.79
N SER A 56 -4.69 13.30 7.79
CA SER A 56 -4.23 14.57 8.32
C SER A 56 -3.33 15.33 7.33
N SER A 57 -3.25 16.65 7.48
CA SER A 57 -2.29 17.51 6.77
C SER A 57 -2.45 17.57 5.24
N GLY A 58 -3.70 17.50 4.75
CA GLY A 58 -3.98 17.63 3.31
C GLY A 58 -3.65 16.41 2.49
N LYS A 59 -3.36 15.28 3.14
CA LYS A 59 -3.14 14.00 2.47
C LYS A 59 -4.44 13.23 2.37
N SER A 60 -4.56 12.40 1.34
CA SER A 60 -5.69 11.46 1.20
C SER A 60 -5.21 10.16 0.59
N ALA A 61 -5.89 9.09 0.93
CA ALA A 61 -5.73 7.80 0.29
C ALA A 61 -6.81 7.65 -0.78
N PHE A 62 -6.40 7.29 -1.98
CA PHE A 62 -7.30 7.05 -3.12
C PHE A 62 -7.23 5.57 -3.44
N CYS A 63 -8.36 4.88 -3.28
CA CYS A 63 -8.45 3.45 -3.50
C CYS A 63 -9.06 3.17 -4.87
N PHE A 64 -8.45 2.26 -5.61
CA PHE A 64 -8.87 1.87 -6.95
C PHE A 64 -9.08 0.37 -7.02
N ARG A 65 -9.92 -0.05 -7.95
CA ARG A 65 -10.09 -1.45 -8.29
C ARG A 65 -10.15 -1.59 -9.81
N ILE A 66 -9.35 -2.50 -10.35
CA ILE A 66 -9.34 -2.77 -11.78
C ILE A 66 -10.59 -3.60 -12.13
N ALA A 67 -11.40 -3.09 -13.04
CA ALA A 67 -12.74 -3.64 -13.32
C ALA A 67 -12.77 -4.80 -14.34
N ASP A 68 -11.70 -4.99 -15.11
CA ASP A 68 -11.69 -5.93 -16.23
C ASP A 68 -11.17 -7.34 -15.89
N GLY A 69 -11.06 -7.65 -14.59
CA GLY A 69 -10.58 -8.95 -14.11
C GLY A 69 -9.08 -9.08 -14.01
N ARG A 70 -8.31 -8.08 -14.46
CA ARG A 70 -6.86 -8.09 -14.28
C ARG A 70 -6.51 -7.81 -12.82
N MET A 71 -5.37 -8.32 -12.38
CA MET A 71 -4.84 -8.02 -11.05
C MET A 71 -3.88 -6.84 -11.12
N ALA A 72 -3.91 -6.00 -10.08
CA ALA A 72 -3.00 -4.85 -9.96
C ALA A 72 -1.60 -5.31 -9.56
N GLY A 73 -1.53 -6.27 -8.66
CA GLY A 73 -0.26 -6.73 -8.13
C GLY A 73 -0.42 -7.67 -6.96
N THR A 74 0.64 -7.80 -6.16
CA THR A 74 0.64 -8.60 -4.93
C THR A 74 0.37 -7.72 -3.72
N SER A 75 -0.47 -8.19 -2.80
CA SER A 75 -0.75 -7.47 -1.56
C SER A 75 0.34 -7.74 -0.52
N GLY A 76 0.77 -6.68 0.16
CA GLY A 76 1.74 -6.76 1.26
C GLY A 76 1.08 -6.75 2.64
N MET A 77 -0.24 -6.99 2.72
CA MET A 77 -0.98 -6.95 3.98
C MET A 77 -2.15 -7.94 3.93
N ALA A 78 -2.52 -8.49 5.09
CA ALA A 78 -3.70 -9.34 5.22
C ALA A 78 -4.32 -9.20 6.62
N GLN A 79 -5.56 -9.64 6.75
CA GLN A 79 -6.18 -9.78 8.07
C GLN A 79 -5.46 -10.87 8.85
N ARG A 80 -5.15 -10.56 10.11
CA ARG A 80 -4.47 -11.51 11.02
C ARG A 80 -5.23 -12.83 11.14
N SER A 81 -6.55 -12.78 11.17
CA SER A 81 -7.41 -13.97 11.33
C SER A 81 -7.29 -15.00 10.20
N LEU A 82 -6.74 -14.59 9.05
CA LEU A 82 -6.56 -15.48 7.89
C LEU A 82 -5.26 -16.28 7.95
N LEU A 83 -4.40 -16.00 8.95
CA LEU A 83 -3.10 -16.65 9.08
C LEU A 83 -3.03 -17.50 10.35
N PRO A 84 -2.38 -18.67 10.30
CA PRO A 84 -2.11 -19.42 11.52
C PRO A 84 -1.11 -18.69 12.40
N ALA A 85 -1.25 -18.84 13.72
CA ALA A 85 -0.41 -18.12 14.69
C ALA A 85 1.09 -18.36 14.48
N HIS A 86 1.49 -19.54 14.07
CA HIS A 86 2.90 -19.88 13.84
C HIS A 86 3.52 -19.19 12.63
N ALA A 87 2.68 -18.67 11.73
CA ALA A 87 3.14 -17.91 10.56
C ALA A 87 3.38 -16.44 10.85
N ILE A 88 3.03 -15.96 12.04
CA ILE A 88 3.17 -14.56 12.42
C ILE A 88 4.43 -14.40 13.27
N VAL A 89 5.34 -13.55 12.81
CA VAL A 89 6.59 -13.22 13.53
C VAL A 89 6.62 -11.74 13.84
N ARG A 90 7.43 -11.37 14.84
CA ARG A 90 7.61 -9.98 15.23
C ARG A 90 8.96 -9.47 14.74
N GLU A 91 8.99 -8.24 14.30
CA GLU A 91 10.17 -7.58 13.83
C GLU A 91 10.19 -6.15 14.37
N ILE A 92 11.39 -5.62 14.66
CA ILE A 92 11.54 -4.24 15.10
C ILE A 92 12.03 -3.43 13.90
N ARG A 93 11.26 -2.40 13.52
CA ARG A 93 11.62 -1.45 12.47
C ARG A 93 11.49 -0.04 13.02
N GLU A 94 12.54 0.75 12.89
CA GLU A 94 12.54 2.17 13.28
C GLU A 94 11.97 2.41 14.68
N GLY A 95 12.23 1.50 15.61
CA GLY A 95 11.75 1.58 16.98
C GLY A 95 10.35 1.03 17.22
N TYR A 96 9.68 0.50 16.18
CA TYR A 96 8.36 -0.14 16.32
C TYR A 96 8.47 -1.64 16.28
N THR A 97 7.63 -2.28 17.09
CA THR A 97 7.38 -3.71 16.95
C THR A 97 6.25 -3.89 15.96
N ILE A 98 6.53 -4.55 14.83
CA ILE A 98 5.52 -4.86 13.82
C ILE A 98 5.34 -6.36 13.72
N GLU A 99 4.15 -6.77 13.34
CA GLU A 99 3.84 -8.18 13.13
C GLU A 99 3.81 -8.49 11.64
N ILE A 100 4.49 -9.55 11.25
CA ILE A 100 4.65 -9.94 9.85
C ILE A 100 4.14 -11.37 9.69
N GLY A 101 3.23 -11.57 8.73
CA GLY A 101 2.80 -12.88 8.32
C GLY A 101 3.72 -13.45 7.26
N LEU A 102 4.29 -14.62 7.50
CA LEU A 102 5.13 -15.30 6.53
C LEU A 102 4.27 -16.20 5.65
N VAL A 103 4.31 -15.98 4.35
CA VAL A 103 3.54 -16.73 3.36
C VAL A 103 4.45 -17.30 2.27
N SER A 104 4.03 -18.41 1.66
CA SER A 104 4.78 -19.00 0.55
C SER A 104 4.71 -18.15 -0.70
N GLN A 105 3.59 -17.44 -0.89
CA GLN A 105 3.35 -16.57 -2.03
C GLN A 105 2.44 -15.41 -1.60
N LEU A 106 2.81 -14.19 -1.99
CA LEU A 106 1.97 -13.02 -1.72
C LEU A 106 0.68 -13.12 -2.54
N PRO A 107 -0.49 -12.81 -1.93
CA PRO A 107 -1.77 -12.89 -2.64
C PRO A 107 -1.89 -11.82 -3.72
N LEU A 108 -2.51 -12.17 -4.84
CA LEU A 108 -2.84 -11.23 -5.90
C LEU A 108 -4.06 -10.41 -5.51
N THR A 109 -4.11 -9.17 -5.95
CA THR A 109 -5.23 -8.26 -5.69
C THR A 109 -5.52 -7.38 -6.91
N ALA A 110 -6.81 -7.12 -7.15
CA ALA A 110 -7.26 -6.16 -8.15
C ALA A 110 -7.27 -4.72 -7.61
N GLU A 111 -7.09 -4.56 -6.31
CA GLU A 111 -7.12 -3.25 -5.65
C GLU A 111 -5.72 -2.68 -5.51
N PHE A 112 -5.63 -1.34 -5.49
CA PHE A 112 -4.41 -0.63 -5.15
C PHE A 112 -4.76 0.73 -4.56
N CYS A 113 -3.82 1.28 -3.79
CA CYS A 113 -4.00 2.56 -3.11
C CYS A 113 -2.91 3.54 -3.50
N ILE A 114 -3.31 4.80 -3.58
CA ILE A 114 -2.42 5.93 -3.81
C ILE A 114 -2.55 6.87 -2.61
N ILE A 115 -1.45 7.20 -1.97
CA ILE A 115 -1.41 8.26 -0.97
C ILE A 115 -0.88 9.51 -1.66
N ALA A 116 -1.64 10.57 -1.64
CA ALA A 116 -1.27 11.81 -2.33
C ALA A 116 -1.52 13.04 -1.46
N GLN A 117 -0.71 14.07 -1.68
CA GLN A 117 -0.79 15.35 -1.03
C GLN A 117 -1.43 16.37 -1.97
N GLU A 118 -2.44 17.07 -1.51
CA GLU A 118 -3.03 18.17 -2.27
C GLU A 118 -2.05 19.34 -2.38
N THR A 119 -1.85 19.83 -3.61
CA THR A 119 -1.00 20.99 -3.93
C THR A 119 -1.73 21.88 -4.91
N GLU A 120 -1.17 23.07 -5.20
CA GLU A 120 -1.73 23.98 -6.20
C GLU A 120 -1.75 23.37 -7.61
N GLU A 121 -0.84 22.46 -7.89
CA GLU A 121 -0.72 21.80 -9.21
C GLU A 121 -1.59 20.55 -9.35
N GLY A 122 -2.15 20.05 -8.26
CA GLY A 122 -2.96 18.83 -8.23
C GLY A 122 -2.59 17.93 -7.06
N LEU A 123 -2.58 16.64 -7.30
CA LEU A 123 -2.31 15.63 -6.27
C LEU A 123 -0.91 15.03 -6.47
N SER A 124 0.00 15.42 -5.59
CA SER A 124 1.38 14.90 -5.59
C SER A 124 1.41 13.52 -4.96
N ILE A 125 1.79 12.50 -5.72
CA ILE A 125 1.84 11.12 -5.25
C ILE A 125 3.01 10.94 -4.28
N ILE A 126 2.71 10.50 -3.06
CA ILE A 126 3.69 10.17 -2.04
C ILE A 126 4.09 8.70 -2.16
N THR A 127 3.10 7.82 -2.25
CA THR A 127 3.31 6.39 -2.42
C THR A 127 2.13 5.76 -3.15
N ALA A 128 2.38 4.60 -3.74
CA ALA A 128 1.37 3.77 -4.38
C ALA A 128 1.71 2.31 -4.11
N PHE A 129 0.73 1.50 -3.80
CA PHE A 129 0.96 0.08 -3.53
C PHE A 129 -0.27 -0.75 -3.88
N PRO A 130 -0.08 -1.99 -4.36
CA PRO A 130 -1.20 -2.93 -4.52
C PRO A 130 -1.79 -3.31 -3.17
N GLY A 131 -3.09 -3.54 -3.16
CA GLY A 131 -3.83 -3.93 -1.97
C GLY A 131 -4.77 -2.86 -1.46
N GLY A 132 -5.48 -3.16 -0.38
CA GLY A 132 -6.40 -2.23 0.26
C GLY A 132 -5.66 -1.18 1.09
N TYR A 133 -6.43 -0.21 1.55
CA TYR A 133 -5.89 0.87 2.38
C TYR A 133 -5.30 0.31 3.69
N ALA A 134 -4.09 0.77 4.01
CA ALA A 134 -3.42 0.47 5.26
C ALA A 134 -3.23 1.76 6.07
N ARG A 135 -3.63 1.75 7.33
CA ARG A 135 -3.42 2.88 8.21
C ARG A 135 -1.95 2.99 8.61
N PRO A 136 -1.46 4.19 8.96
CA PRO A 136 -0.12 4.33 9.55
C PRO A 136 0.03 3.48 10.82
N PHE A 137 1.26 3.10 11.16
CA PHE A 137 1.53 2.43 12.42
C PHE A 137 1.18 3.36 13.60
N ALA A 138 0.67 2.79 14.68
CA ALA A 138 0.28 3.54 15.87
C ALA A 138 1.51 4.08 16.59
N GLN A 139 1.54 5.39 16.84
CA GLN A 139 2.60 6.07 17.59
C GLN A 139 1.99 6.95 18.64
N LYS A 140 2.55 6.94 19.86
CA LYS A 140 2.05 7.74 20.98
C LYS A 140 2.11 9.24 20.72
N SER A 141 2.93 9.70 19.78
CA SER A 141 3.02 11.11 19.36
C SER A 141 1.82 11.55 18.52
N GLN A 142 1.00 10.64 18.03
CA GLN A 142 -0.19 10.94 17.23
C GLN A 142 -1.32 11.44 18.16
N PRO A 143 -2.29 12.22 17.60
CA PRO A 143 -3.51 12.53 18.34
C PRO A 143 -4.17 11.24 18.83
N ARG A 144 -4.74 11.28 20.04
CA ARG A 144 -5.26 10.08 20.71
C ARG A 144 -6.25 9.28 19.84
N GLU A 145 -7.18 9.98 19.20
CA GLU A 145 -8.18 9.34 18.34
C GLU A 145 -7.54 8.61 17.18
N GLU A 146 -6.58 9.24 16.53
CA GLU A 146 -5.83 8.65 15.42
C GLU A 146 -4.99 7.45 15.88
N TYR A 147 -4.30 7.60 17.01
CA TYR A 147 -3.54 6.51 17.62
C TYR A 147 -4.41 5.27 17.89
N GLU A 148 -5.60 5.46 18.47
CA GLU A 148 -6.49 4.35 18.79
C GLU A 148 -7.00 3.65 17.51
N LEU A 149 -7.32 4.40 16.46
CA LEU A 149 -7.74 3.84 15.19
C LEU A 149 -6.61 3.07 14.52
N ASN A 150 -5.40 3.61 14.55
CA ASN A 150 -4.23 2.95 13.97
C ASN A 150 -3.89 1.67 14.73
N LYS A 151 -3.93 1.73 16.06
CA LYS A 151 -3.68 0.58 16.93
C LYS A 151 -4.67 -0.55 16.65
N LYS A 152 -5.97 -0.22 16.59
CA LYS A 152 -7.02 -1.21 16.31
C LYS A 152 -6.81 -1.86 14.93
N PHE A 153 -6.48 -1.07 13.91
CA PHE A 153 -6.22 -1.58 12.59
C PHE A 153 -5.10 -2.62 12.61
N TRP A 154 -3.97 -2.32 13.24
CA TRP A 154 -2.81 -3.22 13.28
C TRP A 154 -2.94 -4.37 14.26
N GLU A 155 -3.93 -4.35 15.14
CA GLU A 155 -4.33 -5.52 15.92
C GLU A 155 -5.06 -6.55 15.04
N GLU A 156 -5.73 -6.10 14.00
CA GLU A 156 -6.52 -6.92 13.09
C GLU A 156 -5.78 -7.31 11.80
N HIS A 157 -4.65 -6.66 11.51
CA HIS A 157 -3.91 -6.83 10.25
C HIS A 157 -2.43 -7.09 10.52
N VAL A 158 -1.78 -7.73 9.56
CA VAL A 158 -0.33 -7.95 9.56
C VAL A 158 0.25 -7.60 8.20
N LEU A 159 1.50 -7.17 8.17
CA LEU A 159 2.25 -7.07 6.92
C LEU A 159 2.59 -8.48 6.46
N LEU A 160 2.67 -8.67 5.16
CA LEU A 160 3.04 -9.96 4.57
C LEU A 160 4.46 -9.91 4.02
N LYS A 161 5.16 -11.02 4.20
CA LYS A 161 6.47 -11.24 3.62
C LYS A 161 6.53 -12.64 3.05
N GLN A 162 7.07 -12.77 1.84
CA GLN A 162 7.23 -14.09 1.24
C GLN A 162 8.37 -14.81 1.92
N LYS A 163 8.15 -16.09 2.26
CA LYS A 163 9.19 -16.95 2.83
C LYS A 163 10.31 -17.12 1.81
N GLU A 164 11.55 -17.11 2.31
CA GLU A 164 12.68 -17.48 1.48
C GLU A 164 12.59 -18.97 1.14
N THR A 165 12.75 -19.28 -0.16
CA THR A 165 12.84 -20.67 -0.59
C THR A 165 14.24 -21.17 -0.25
N THR A 166 14.35 -22.01 0.77
CA THR A 166 15.57 -22.78 1.02
C THR A 166 15.63 -23.93 0.02
N THR A 167 16.54 -23.86 -0.89
CA THR A 167 16.91 -24.99 -1.74
C THR A 167 17.89 -25.89 -0.98
#